data_62d6cde39b4dac8e1f2dca9ea31f052f
#
_entry.id   62d6cde39b4dac8e1f2dca9ea31f052f
#
_cell.length_a   1.000
_cell.length_b   1.000
_cell.length_c   1.000
_cell.angle_alpha   90.00
_cell.angle_beta   90.00
_cell.angle_gamma   90.00
#
_symmetry.space_group_name_H-M   'P 1'
#
loop_
_entity.id
_entity.type
_entity.pdbx_description
1 polymer ?
#
loop_
_entity_poly.entity_id
_entity_poly.type
_entity_poly.pdbx_seq_one_letter_code
_entity_poly.pdbx_strand_id
1 'polypeptide(L)'
;MNELSLYRTQITANDGTPVRLAYDQEADILEIFFGKNEASTGVELTDHIVLRLNQQTKRVVSLILLHVSILTEQTEYGPRSYPVDKLDQIPQHLRDLVVRLITSMPVSQFLKLSHFQASPTKQIPFTYVEAQPLLVGT
;
A
#
# COMPACT_ATOMS: atom_id res chain seq x y z
N MET A 1 10.26 16.89 -13.99
CA MET A 1 8.84 16.53 -13.89
C MET A 1 7.98 17.76 -14.05
N ASN A 2 6.88 17.63 -14.74
CA ASN A 2 5.95 18.73 -14.95
C ASN A 2 5.04 18.87 -13.72
N GLU A 3 5.07 20.06 -13.09
CA GLU A 3 4.22 20.31 -11.90
C GLU A 3 2.73 20.14 -12.17
N LEU A 4 2.30 20.37 -13.42
CA LEU A 4 0.89 20.21 -13.79
C LEU A 4 0.40 18.76 -13.74
N SER A 5 1.31 17.78 -13.71
CA SER A 5 0.94 16.38 -13.61
C SER A 5 0.98 15.84 -12.18
N LEU A 6 1.33 16.68 -11.20
CA LEU A 6 1.45 16.29 -9.81
C LEU A 6 0.28 16.83 -9.00
N TYR A 7 -0.47 15.93 -8.38
CA TYR A 7 -1.63 16.26 -7.55
C TYR A 7 -1.36 15.91 -6.11
N ARG A 8 -1.70 16.83 -5.19
CA ARG A 8 -1.51 16.62 -3.75
C ARG A 8 -2.81 16.90 -3.02
N THR A 9 -3.08 16.10 -1.99
CA THR A 9 -4.23 16.31 -1.11
C THR A 9 -3.94 15.77 0.27
N GLN A 10 -4.79 16.10 1.22
CA GLN A 10 -4.69 15.61 2.59
C GLN A 10 -6.04 15.07 3.03
N ILE A 11 -5.99 13.99 3.79
CA ILE A 11 -7.16 13.41 4.43
C ILE A 11 -6.78 12.99 5.84
N THR A 12 -7.75 12.59 6.64
CA THR A 12 -7.53 11.99 7.95
C THR A 12 -8.00 10.55 7.88
N ALA A 13 -7.11 9.62 8.24
CA ALA A 13 -7.48 8.21 8.32
C ALA A 13 -8.49 7.98 9.43
N ASN A 14 -9.17 6.84 9.41
CA ASN A 14 -10.22 6.54 10.38
C ASN A 14 -9.71 6.46 11.82
N ASP A 15 -8.41 6.19 12.00
CA ASP A 15 -7.78 6.19 13.33
C ASP A 15 -7.25 7.56 13.76
N GLY A 16 -7.48 8.61 12.95
CA GLY A 16 -7.01 9.95 13.25
C GLY A 16 -5.65 10.29 12.67
N THR A 17 -4.96 9.37 12.03
CA THR A 17 -3.65 9.62 11.43
C THR A 17 -3.78 10.63 10.30
N PRO A 18 -2.98 11.74 10.30
CA PRO A 18 -2.92 12.63 9.13
C PRO A 18 -2.30 11.90 7.94
N VAL A 19 -2.95 11.97 6.81
CA VAL A 19 -2.52 11.28 5.58
C VAL A 19 -2.38 12.30 4.47
N ARG A 20 -1.22 12.29 3.80
CA ARG A 20 -0.95 13.10 2.62
C ARG A 20 -0.86 12.18 1.41
N LEU A 21 -1.48 12.60 0.33
CA LEU A 21 -1.50 11.86 -0.93
C LEU A 21 -0.78 12.68 -1.99
N ALA A 22 0.16 12.08 -2.69
CA ALA A 22 0.88 12.70 -3.79
C ALA A 22 0.78 11.78 -5.00
N TYR A 23 0.06 12.24 -6.04
CA TYR A 23 -0.16 11.47 -7.25
C TYR A 23 0.53 12.13 -8.43
N ASP A 24 1.41 11.38 -9.08
CA ASP A 24 2.05 11.76 -10.34
C ASP A 24 1.27 11.11 -11.48
N GLN A 25 0.45 11.90 -12.17
CA GLN A 25 -0.40 11.41 -13.24
C GLN A 25 0.40 10.86 -14.42
N GLU A 26 1.51 11.51 -14.75
CA GLU A 26 2.34 11.09 -15.88
C GLU A 26 2.95 9.71 -15.65
N ALA A 27 3.46 9.47 -14.45
CA ALA A 27 4.07 8.20 -14.09
C ALA A 27 3.05 7.18 -13.58
N ASP A 28 1.83 7.62 -13.24
CA ASP A 28 0.78 6.81 -12.62
C ASP A 28 1.25 6.21 -11.30
N ILE A 29 1.89 7.04 -10.47
CA ILE A 29 2.43 6.66 -9.16
C ILE A 29 1.73 7.48 -8.08
N LEU A 30 1.20 6.79 -7.07
CA LEU A 30 0.64 7.43 -5.90
C LEU A 30 1.48 7.06 -4.68
N GLU A 31 1.92 8.06 -3.93
CA GLU A 31 2.52 7.82 -2.62
C GLU A 31 1.59 8.33 -1.53
N ILE A 32 1.31 7.49 -0.55
CA ILE A 32 0.44 7.78 0.58
C ILE A 32 1.32 7.89 1.81
N PHE A 33 1.46 9.09 2.36
CA PHE A 33 2.30 9.36 3.54
C PHE A 33 1.44 9.31 4.80
N PHE A 34 1.91 8.56 5.80
CA PHE A 34 1.22 8.37 7.07
C PHE A 34 1.95 9.16 8.16
N GLY A 35 1.42 10.35 8.50
CA GLY A 35 2.03 11.21 9.49
C GLY A 35 3.33 11.82 9.00
N LYS A 36 4.33 11.84 9.88
CA LYS A 36 5.63 12.47 9.58
C LYS A 36 6.43 11.65 8.60
N ASN A 37 6.96 12.30 7.56
CA ASN A 37 7.91 11.66 6.64
C ASN A 37 9.29 11.63 7.31
N GLU A 38 9.94 10.49 7.28
CA GLU A 38 11.24 10.30 7.90
C GLU A 38 12.02 9.22 7.15
N ALA A 39 13.29 9.02 7.56
CA ALA A 39 14.14 7.97 6.98
C ALA A 39 13.44 6.61 7.11
N SER A 40 13.53 5.80 6.08
CA SER A 40 12.77 4.57 6.01
C SER A 40 13.47 3.49 5.19
N THR A 41 13.06 2.25 5.44
CA THR A 41 13.41 1.09 4.63
C THR A 41 12.24 0.81 3.68
N GLY A 42 12.52 0.64 2.40
CA GLY A 42 11.51 0.22 1.44
C GLY A 42 11.43 -1.29 1.36
N VAL A 43 10.21 -1.83 1.43
CA VAL A 43 9.95 -3.26 1.32
C VAL A 43 8.94 -3.47 0.21
N GLU A 44 9.34 -4.19 -0.84
CA GLU A 44 8.43 -4.54 -1.92
C GLU A 44 7.48 -5.63 -1.45
N LEU A 45 6.18 -5.36 -1.53
CA LEU A 45 5.13 -6.36 -1.28
C LEU A 45 4.77 -7.11 -2.55
N THR A 46 4.67 -6.36 -3.63
CA THR A 46 4.48 -6.87 -5.00
C THR A 46 5.31 -6.00 -5.94
N ASP A 47 5.31 -6.30 -7.24
CA ASP A 47 5.97 -5.46 -8.23
C ASP A 47 5.39 -4.05 -8.30
N HIS A 48 4.19 -3.84 -7.76
CA HIS A 48 3.47 -2.57 -7.87
C HIS A 48 3.28 -1.88 -6.53
N ILE A 49 3.64 -2.50 -5.42
CA ILE A 49 3.34 -1.97 -4.08
C ILE A 49 4.59 -2.05 -3.22
N VAL A 50 5.04 -0.88 -2.73
CA VAL A 50 6.21 -0.78 -1.85
C VAL A 50 5.77 -0.13 -0.54
N LEU A 51 6.08 -0.77 0.58
CA LEU A 51 5.87 -0.21 1.91
C LEU A 51 7.17 0.40 2.41
N ARG A 52 7.11 1.65 2.86
CA ARG A 52 8.24 2.32 3.52
C ARG A 52 7.96 2.37 5.01
N LEU A 53 8.90 1.88 5.80
CA LEU A 53 8.75 1.82 7.25
C LEU A 53 10.06 2.17 7.96
N ASN A 54 9.96 2.64 9.18
CA ASN A 54 11.11 2.85 10.06
C ASN A 54 11.20 1.63 10.99
N GLN A 55 12.26 0.84 10.81
CA GLN A 55 12.44 -0.40 11.58
C GLN A 55 12.69 -0.13 13.07
N GLN A 56 13.32 0.99 13.39
CA GLN A 56 13.67 1.32 14.78
C GLN A 56 12.42 1.74 15.58
N THR A 57 11.58 2.59 15.00
CA THR A 57 10.35 3.03 15.66
C THR A 57 9.18 2.10 15.39
N LYS A 58 9.35 1.16 14.46
CA LYS A 58 8.30 0.22 14.01
C LYS A 58 7.07 0.95 13.49
N ARG A 59 7.30 2.05 12.79
CA ARG A 59 6.25 2.93 12.28
C ARG A 59 6.23 2.90 10.75
N VAL A 60 5.05 2.81 10.17
CA VAL A 60 4.89 2.98 8.72
C VAL A 60 5.13 4.44 8.36
N VAL A 61 5.85 4.66 7.27
CA VAL A 61 6.14 6.00 6.75
C VAL A 61 5.27 6.32 5.55
N SER A 62 5.26 5.43 4.56
CA SER A 62 4.43 5.64 3.37
C SER A 62 4.16 4.33 2.64
N LEU A 63 3.23 4.39 1.71
CA LEU A 63 2.87 3.31 0.81
C LEU A 63 2.97 3.86 -0.61
N ILE A 64 3.79 3.22 -1.45
CA ILE A 64 3.98 3.63 -2.84
C ILE A 64 3.24 2.65 -3.74
N LEU A 65 2.34 3.18 -4.56
CA LEU A 65 1.54 2.40 -5.49
C LEU A 65 1.95 2.76 -6.91
N LEU A 66 2.55 1.80 -7.61
CA LEU A 66 2.95 1.94 -9.02
C LEU A 66 1.80 1.47 -9.90
N HIS A 67 1.51 2.23 -10.96
CA HIS A 67 0.38 1.94 -11.85
C HIS A 67 -0.95 1.92 -11.10
N VAL A 68 -1.17 2.96 -10.27
CA VAL A 68 -2.30 3.01 -9.34
C VAL A 68 -3.66 2.94 -10.04
N SER A 69 -3.77 3.46 -11.26
CA SER A 69 -5.03 3.39 -12.02
C SER A 69 -5.44 1.95 -12.30
N ILE A 70 -4.46 1.05 -12.50
CA ILE A 70 -4.70 -0.38 -12.68
C ILE A 70 -5.01 -1.05 -11.35
N LEU A 71 -4.25 -0.69 -10.31
CA LEU A 71 -4.42 -1.29 -8.99
C LEU A 71 -5.81 -1.04 -8.41
N THR A 72 -6.40 0.12 -8.70
CA THR A 72 -7.73 0.48 -8.18
C THR A 72 -8.86 0.10 -9.13
N GLU A 73 -8.55 -0.58 -10.23
CA GLU A 73 -9.56 -0.99 -11.21
C GLU A 73 -10.48 -2.06 -10.62
N GLN A 74 -11.79 -1.87 -10.84
CA GLN A 74 -12.77 -2.87 -10.44
C GLN A 74 -13.00 -3.86 -11.57
N THR A 75 -13.08 -5.14 -11.23
CA THR A 75 -13.44 -6.21 -12.18
C THR A 75 -14.84 -6.71 -11.84
N GLU A 76 -15.41 -7.56 -12.69
CA GLU A 76 -16.73 -8.15 -12.42
C GLU A 76 -16.73 -9.05 -11.18
N TYR A 77 -15.52 -9.44 -10.71
CA TYR A 77 -15.36 -10.27 -9.52
C TYR A 77 -14.89 -9.46 -8.31
N GLY A 78 -14.86 -8.12 -8.41
CA GLY A 78 -14.42 -7.24 -7.35
C GLY A 78 -13.12 -6.51 -7.68
N PRO A 79 -12.44 -5.95 -6.67
CA PRO A 79 -11.18 -5.24 -6.91
C PRO A 79 -10.08 -6.19 -7.38
N ARG A 80 -9.19 -5.67 -8.21
CA ARG A 80 -8.06 -6.43 -8.72
C ARG A 80 -7.10 -6.75 -7.57
N SER A 81 -6.73 -8.02 -7.43
CA SER A 81 -5.87 -8.51 -6.35
C SER A 81 -4.53 -8.98 -6.89
N TYR A 82 -3.48 -8.87 -6.06
CA TYR A 82 -2.12 -9.23 -6.42
C TYR A 82 -1.52 -10.13 -5.35
N PRO A 83 -0.77 -11.19 -5.71
CA PRO A 83 -0.11 -12.01 -4.70
C PRO A 83 1.00 -11.22 -4.01
N VAL A 84 1.09 -11.37 -2.70
CA VAL A 84 2.15 -10.77 -1.89
C VAL A 84 3.30 -11.77 -1.82
N ASP A 85 3.99 -11.93 -2.93
CA ASP A 85 4.96 -13.01 -3.14
C ASP A 85 6.37 -12.64 -2.72
N LYS A 86 6.65 -11.36 -2.48
CA LYS A 86 8.00 -10.92 -2.15
C LYS A 86 8.30 -10.94 -0.65
N LEU A 87 7.30 -11.16 0.20
CA LEU A 87 7.51 -11.25 1.64
C LEU A 87 8.41 -12.40 2.05
N ASP A 88 8.39 -13.50 1.29
CA ASP A 88 9.24 -14.66 1.57
C ASP A 88 10.72 -14.39 1.33
N GLN A 89 11.06 -13.30 0.67
CA GLN A 89 12.44 -12.93 0.34
C GLN A 89 13.10 -12.08 1.41
N ILE A 90 12.37 -11.67 2.45
CA ILE A 90 12.91 -10.82 3.51
C ILE A 90 13.06 -11.61 4.82
N PRO A 91 13.93 -11.15 5.75
CA PRO A 91 14.12 -11.84 7.02
C PRO A 91 12.84 -11.93 7.84
N GLN A 92 12.72 -13.00 8.63
CA GLN A 92 11.49 -13.29 9.39
C GLN A 92 11.06 -12.12 10.29
N HIS A 93 12.01 -11.50 10.99
CA HIS A 93 11.66 -10.40 11.91
C HIS A 93 11.09 -9.19 11.17
N LEU A 94 11.59 -8.91 9.97
CA LEU A 94 11.07 -7.82 9.15
C LEU A 94 9.71 -8.20 8.54
N ARG A 95 9.58 -9.46 8.12
CA ARG A 95 8.31 -9.98 7.60
C ARG A 95 7.19 -9.85 8.62
N ASP A 96 7.45 -10.24 9.88
CA ASP A 96 6.46 -10.15 10.94
C ASP A 96 6.04 -8.70 11.19
N LEU A 97 6.99 -7.78 11.18
CA LEU A 97 6.70 -6.36 11.32
C LEU A 97 5.85 -5.83 10.15
N VAL A 98 6.22 -6.18 8.93
CA VAL A 98 5.49 -5.76 7.73
C VAL A 98 4.04 -6.26 7.78
N VAL A 99 3.82 -7.54 8.08
CA VAL A 99 2.48 -8.10 8.15
C VAL A 99 1.66 -7.37 9.21
N ARG A 100 2.24 -7.09 10.38
CA ARG A 100 1.55 -6.36 11.43
C ARG A 100 1.15 -4.96 10.98
N LEU A 101 2.05 -4.25 10.28
CA LEU A 101 1.77 -2.88 9.82
C LEU A 101 0.71 -2.84 8.72
N ILE A 102 0.74 -3.76 7.76
CA ILE A 102 -0.23 -3.74 6.66
C ILE A 102 -1.61 -4.26 7.07
N THR A 103 -1.71 -4.97 8.19
CA THR A 103 -3.00 -5.42 8.72
C THR A 103 -3.56 -4.51 9.79
N SER A 104 -2.86 -3.41 10.08
CA SER A 104 -3.25 -2.43 11.11
C SER A 104 -3.53 -1.08 10.47
N MET A 105 -4.35 -0.26 11.16
CA MET A 105 -4.52 1.13 10.78
C MET A 105 -3.20 1.88 10.93
N PRO A 106 -2.90 2.87 10.09
CA PRO A 106 -3.76 3.39 9.02
C PRO A 106 -3.62 2.65 7.68
N VAL A 107 -2.63 1.77 7.51
CA VAL A 107 -2.37 1.10 6.22
C VAL A 107 -3.57 0.27 5.78
N SER A 108 -4.21 -0.43 6.71
CA SER A 108 -5.32 -1.32 6.40
C SER A 108 -6.55 -0.59 5.85
N GLN A 109 -6.60 0.73 5.94
CA GLN A 109 -7.66 1.51 5.30
C GLN A 109 -7.48 1.53 3.77
N PHE A 110 -6.23 1.45 3.30
CA PHE A 110 -5.89 1.59 1.88
C PHE A 110 -5.51 0.28 1.22
N LEU A 111 -4.98 -0.66 1.99
CA LEU A 111 -4.45 -1.93 1.47
C LEU A 111 -5.06 -3.07 2.26
N LYS A 112 -5.75 -3.97 1.56
CA LYS A 112 -6.40 -5.12 2.21
C LYS A 112 -5.61 -6.38 1.93
N LEU A 113 -5.47 -7.22 2.94
CA LEU A 113 -4.78 -8.50 2.84
C LEU A 113 -5.81 -9.62 2.96
N SER A 114 -5.72 -10.59 2.04
CA SER A 114 -6.55 -11.78 2.06
C SER A 114 -5.69 -12.98 1.71
N HIS A 115 -6.24 -14.19 1.88
CA HIS A 115 -5.52 -15.42 1.59
C HIS A 115 -6.35 -16.30 0.65
N PHE A 116 -5.65 -16.95 -0.26
CA PHE A 116 -6.22 -17.95 -1.14
C PHE A 116 -5.70 -19.32 -0.71
N GLN A 117 -6.61 -20.26 -0.48
CA GLN A 117 -6.25 -21.62 -0.08
C GLN A 117 -5.98 -22.45 -1.34
N ALA A 118 -4.69 -22.56 -1.69
CA ALA A 118 -4.27 -23.26 -2.91
C ALA A 118 -4.30 -24.78 -2.74
N SER A 119 -4.08 -25.27 -1.50
CA SER A 119 -4.12 -26.70 -1.15
C SER A 119 -4.42 -26.80 0.34
N PRO A 120 -4.68 -27.99 0.88
CA PRO A 120 -4.94 -28.15 2.32
C PRO A 120 -3.82 -27.61 3.23
N THR A 121 -2.60 -27.52 2.70
CA THR A 121 -1.44 -27.12 3.49
C THR A 121 -0.82 -25.81 3.02
N LYS A 122 -1.34 -25.16 1.97
CA LYS A 122 -0.73 -23.98 1.38
C LYS A 122 -1.74 -22.86 1.20
N GLN A 123 -1.45 -21.70 1.83
CA GLN A 123 -2.18 -20.46 1.61
C GLN A 123 -1.28 -19.49 0.85
N ILE A 124 -1.89 -18.76 -0.09
CA ILE A 124 -1.20 -17.71 -0.85
C ILE A 124 -1.80 -16.38 -0.40
N PRO A 125 -0.98 -15.47 0.17
CA PRO A 125 -1.48 -14.16 0.54
C PRO A 125 -1.67 -13.28 -0.70
N PHE A 126 -2.80 -12.58 -0.73
CA PHE A 126 -3.13 -11.61 -1.78
C PHE A 126 -3.44 -10.28 -1.15
N THR A 127 -3.18 -9.22 -1.89
CA THR A 127 -3.54 -7.88 -1.47
C THR A 127 -4.28 -7.15 -2.59
N TYR A 128 -5.15 -6.23 -2.21
CA TYR A 128 -5.74 -5.29 -3.14
C TYR A 128 -5.78 -3.91 -2.51
N VAL A 129 -5.79 -2.89 -3.37
CA VAL A 129 -5.87 -1.50 -2.93
C VAL A 129 -7.33 -1.12 -2.75
N GLU A 130 -7.70 -0.68 -1.55
CA GLU A 130 -9.04 -0.22 -1.27
C GLU A 130 -9.25 1.15 -1.92
N ALA A 131 -10.23 1.24 -2.82
CA ALA A 131 -10.52 2.49 -3.51
C ALA A 131 -11.08 3.52 -2.51
N GLN A 132 -10.46 4.69 -2.49
CA GLN A 132 -10.92 5.82 -1.70
C GLN A 132 -11.58 6.83 -2.65
N PRO A 133 -12.56 7.63 -2.20
CA PRO A 133 -13.19 8.60 -3.08
C PRO A 133 -12.22 9.54 -3.79
N LEU A 134 -11.10 9.88 -3.14
CA LEU A 134 -10.09 10.74 -3.73
C LEU A 134 -9.19 10.03 -4.73
N LEU A 135 -9.19 8.69 -4.75
CA LEU A 135 -8.34 7.89 -5.64
C LEU A 135 -9.05 7.49 -6.93
N VAL A 136 -10.38 7.59 -6.99
CA VAL A 136 -11.16 7.14 -8.14
C VAL A 136 -11.55 8.27 -9.08
N GLY A 137 -10.85 9.37 -9.03
CA GLY A 137 -10.93 10.39 -10.08
C GLY A 137 -12.24 11.12 -10.22
N THR A 138 -12.75 11.59 -9.18
CA THR A 138 -13.94 12.44 -9.25
C THR A 138 -13.58 13.84 -9.70
#